data_a7b62899a0e05666e72ee2e62d118a85
#
_entry.id   a7b62899a0e05666e72ee2e62d118a85
#
_cell.length_a   1.000
_cell.length_b   1.000
_cell.length_c   1.000
_cell.angle_alpha   90.00
_cell.angle_beta   90.00
_cell.angle_gamma   90.00
#
_symmetry.space_group_name_H-M   'P 1'
#
loop_
_entity.id
_entity.type
_entity.pdbx_description
1 polymer ?
#
loop_
_entity_poly.entity_id
_entity_poly.type
_entity_poly.pdbx_seq_one_letter_code
_entity_poly.pdbx_strand_id
1 'polypeptide(L)'
;MENYLEMMKQVKLALEQLANGRHPVSGAELPEDALLNDVQLSRCFFLAAGVLQKVIENGGQVRRVVNQKLPPFAITEEEKAGIELSVEPIQITKFCELVNNRVDTTKLSKLKVTAFGKWLLEKGFLMVDTHKNEKFKRPTELGESVGISCALRTYGDREYYAMTYSRDAQQFLLDHLDEITAISNGTEAA
;
A
#
# COMPACT_ATOMS: atom_id res chain seq x y z
N MET A 1 -16.10 7.52 30.96
CA MET A 1 -15.31 6.51 30.23
C MET A 1 -15.40 5.13 30.88
N GLU A 2 -15.36 5.02 32.20
CA GLU A 2 -15.49 3.72 32.92
C GLU A 2 -16.81 2.98 32.62
N ASN A 3 -17.93 3.68 32.54
CA ASN A 3 -19.24 3.07 32.24
C ASN A 3 -19.28 2.42 30.83
N TYR A 4 -18.60 2.99 29.83
CA TYR A 4 -18.58 2.46 28.46
C TYR A 4 -17.74 1.18 28.36
N LEU A 5 -16.59 1.13 29.04
CA LEU A 5 -15.73 -0.04 29.07
C LEU A 5 -16.40 -1.23 29.78
N GLU A 6 -17.14 -0.93 30.85
CA GLU A 6 -17.89 -1.97 31.59
C GLU A 6 -19.05 -2.51 30.74
N MET A 7 -19.74 -1.65 30.01
CA MET A 7 -20.77 -2.07 29.06
C MET A 7 -20.20 -2.98 27.96
N MET A 8 -19.03 -2.66 27.43
CA MET A 8 -18.34 -3.53 26.45
C MET A 8 -18.03 -4.91 27.01
N LYS A 9 -17.58 -5.00 28.25
CA LYS A 9 -17.31 -6.28 28.92
C LYS A 9 -18.57 -7.12 29.07
N GLN A 10 -19.69 -6.48 29.43
CA GLN A 10 -20.99 -7.15 29.54
C GLN A 10 -21.48 -7.65 28.17
N VAL A 11 -21.35 -6.84 27.11
CA VAL A 11 -21.72 -7.25 25.74
C VAL A 11 -20.84 -8.41 25.27
N LYS A 12 -19.52 -8.36 25.53
CA LYS A 12 -18.61 -9.48 25.23
C LYS A 12 -19.06 -10.76 25.91
N LEU A 13 -19.34 -10.70 27.21
CA LEU A 13 -19.80 -11.86 27.96
C LEU A 13 -21.11 -12.43 27.41
N ALA A 14 -22.06 -11.57 27.05
CA ALA A 14 -23.33 -11.98 26.43
C ALA A 14 -23.11 -12.70 25.11
N LEU A 15 -22.20 -12.20 24.26
CA LEU A 15 -21.82 -12.84 22.99
C LEU A 15 -21.17 -14.21 23.21
N GLU A 16 -20.31 -14.36 24.22
CA GLU A 16 -19.70 -15.64 24.59
C GLU A 16 -20.73 -16.65 25.09
N GLN A 17 -21.73 -16.22 25.87
CA GLN A 17 -22.82 -17.09 26.30
C GLN A 17 -23.64 -17.56 25.07
N LEU A 18 -24.03 -16.65 24.19
CA LEU A 18 -24.75 -17.01 22.95
C LEU A 18 -23.94 -17.95 22.06
N ALA A 19 -22.64 -17.71 21.91
CA ALA A 19 -21.75 -18.56 21.13
C ALA A 19 -21.65 -19.99 21.70
N ASN A 20 -21.85 -20.17 23.01
CA ASN A 20 -21.88 -21.46 23.68
C ASN A 20 -23.28 -22.04 23.84
N GLY A 21 -24.29 -21.52 23.12
CA GLY A 21 -25.67 -22.02 23.21
C GLY A 21 -26.37 -21.71 24.53
N ARG A 22 -25.97 -20.61 25.20
CA ARG A 22 -26.52 -20.21 26.50
C ARG A 22 -27.24 -18.87 26.41
N HIS A 23 -28.26 -18.71 27.24
CA HIS A 23 -28.98 -17.46 27.35
C HIS A 23 -28.08 -16.36 27.93
N PRO A 24 -27.98 -15.18 27.30
CA PRO A 24 -26.96 -14.16 27.60
C PRO A 24 -27.07 -13.55 29.01
N VAL A 25 -28.24 -13.61 29.64
CA VAL A 25 -28.48 -13.02 30.97
C VAL A 25 -28.56 -14.10 32.04
N SER A 26 -29.31 -15.18 31.81
CA SER A 26 -29.50 -16.23 32.82
C SER A 26 -28.43 -17.33 32.81
N GLY A 27 -27.65 -17.45 31.74
CA GLY A 27 -26.67 -18.52 31.53
C GLY A 27 -27.29 -19.90 31.30
N ALA A 28 -28.63 -20.03 31.28
CA ALA A 28 -29.33 -21.30 31.04
C ALA A 28 -29.08 -21.79 29.61
N GLU A 29 -29.02 -23.10 29.42
CA GLU A 29 -28.92 -23.70 28.08
C GLU A 29 -30.10 -23.32 27.21
N LEU A 30 -29.84 -22.97 25.96
CA LEU A 30 -30.90 -22.72 24.98
C LEU A 30 -31.47 -24.05 24.45
N PRO A 31 -32.75 -24.10 24.10
CA PRO A 31 -33.35 -25.29 23.44
C PRO A 31 -32.56 -25.69 22.19
N GLU A 32 -32.46 -27.01 21.90
CA GLU A 32 -31.71 -27.51 20.76
C GLU A 32 -32.18 -26.95 19.40
N ASP A 33 -33.45 -26.65 19.28
CA ASP A 33 -34.12 -26.08 18.10
C ASP A 33 -34.05 -24.54 18.05
N ALA A 34 -33.41 -23.90 19.01
CA ALA A 34 -33.27 -22.45 19.01
C ALA A 34 -32.40 -21.97 17.82
N LEU A 35 -32.86 -20.99 17.08
CA LEU A 35 -32.15 -20.39 15.96
C LEU A 35 -30.72 -19.94 16.35
N LEU A 36 -30.52 -19.54 17.62
CA LEU A 36 -29.25 -19.12 18.16
C LEU A 36 -28.23 -20.25 18.33
N ASN A 37 -28.66 -21.53 18.24
CA ASN A 37 -27.79 -22.70 18.27
C ASN A 37 -27.22 -23.06 16.88
N ASP A 38 -27.50 -22.25 15.85
CA ASP A 38 -26.90 -22.42 14.54
C ASP A 38 -25.38 -22.24 14.60
N VAL A 39 -24.65 -23.21 14.02
CA VAL A 39 -23.16 -23.24 14.04
C VAL A 39 -22.54 -21.98 13.41
N GLN A 40 -23.18 -21.42 12.39
CA GLN A 40 -22.66 -20.22 11.74
C GLN A 40 -22.86 -18.99 12.63
N LEU A 41 -23.99 -18.89 13.32
CA LEU A 41 -24.25 -17.82 14.30
C LEU A 41 -23.31 -17.92 15.49
N SER A 42 -23.07 -19.13 16.01
CA SER A 42 -22.10 -19.34 17.10
C SER A 42 -20.70 -18.84 16.70
N ARG A 43 -20.22 -19.15 15.49
CA ARG A 43 -18.95 -18.66 14.97
C ARG A 43 -18.93 -17.12 14.83
N CYS A 44 -20.02 -16.51 14.40
CA CYS A 44 -20.13 -15.04 14.33
C CYS A 44 -20.04 -14.41 15.71
N PHE A 45 -20.69 -14.97 16.71
CA PHE A 45 -20.63 -14.49 18.10
C PHE A 45 -19.23 -14.63 18.69
N PHE A 46 -18.53 -15.73 18.47
CA PHE A 46 -17.14 -15.89 18.90
C PHE A 46 -16.22 -14.85 18.25
N LEU A 47 -16.38 -14.62 16.93
CA LEU A 47 -15.59 -13.62 16.21
C LEU A 47 -15.85 -12.23 16.78
N ALA A 48 -17.12 -11.85 16.99
CA ALA A 48 -17.51 -10.55 17.53
C ALA A 48 -16.98 -10.37 18.97
N ALA A 49 -17.07 -11.38 19.83
CA ALA A 49 -16.51 -11.36 21.17
C ALA A 49 -14.98 -11.16 21.15
N GLY A 50 -14.29 -11.84 20.23
CA GLY A 50 -12.84 -11.71 20.05
C GLY A 50 -12.40 -10.31 19.60
N VAL A 51 -13.19 -9.66 18.72
CA VAL A 51 -12.96 -8.26 18.32
C VAL A 51 -13.16 -7.32 19.49
N LEU A 52 -14.26 -7.50 20.27
CA LEU A 52 -14.54 -6.71 21.47
C LEU A 52 -13.45 -6.87 22.53
N GLN A 53 -12.92 -8.07 22.72
CA GLN A 53 -11.82 -8.32 23.64
C GLN A 53 -10.60 -7.46 23.33
N LYS A 54 -10.20 -7.39 22.03
CA LYS A 54 -9.08 -6.53 21.59
C LYS A 54 -9.34 -5.04 21.83
N VAL A 55 -10.58 -4.59 21.66
CA VAL A 55 -10.97 -3.20 21.94
C VAL A 55 -10.91 -2.92 23.44
N ILE A 56 -11.38 -3.84 24.28
CA ILE A 56 -11.32 -3.74 25.75
C ILE A 56 -9.87 -3.67 26.23
N GLU A 57 -8.99 -4.54 25.74
CA GLU A 57 -7.55 -4.55 26.06
C GLU A 57 -6.87 -3.23 25.66
N ASN A 58 -7.36 -2.54 24.63
CA ASN A 58 -6.90 -1.22 24.23
C ASN A 58 -7.61 -0.08 24.97
N GLY A 59 -8.24 -0.32 26.12
CA GLY A 59 -8.90 0.68 26.94
C GLY A 59 -10.19 1.25 26.32
N GLY A 60 -10.91 0.42 25.53
CA GLY A 60 -12.17 0.81 24.88
C GLY A 60 -11.97 1.64 23.59
N GLN A 61 -10.75 1.79 23.14
CA GLN A 61 -10.45 2.53 21.92
C GLN A 61 -10.22 1.57 20.74
N VAL A 62 -10.97 1.77 19.67
CA VAL A 62 -10.62 1.20 18.35
C VAL A 62 -9.42 1.98 17.86
N ARG A 63 -8.23 1.58 18.27
CA ARG A 63 -7.02 2.12 17.67
C ARG A 63 -7.02 1.70 16.20
N ARG A 64 -7.01 2.66 15.28
CA ARG A 64 -6.39 2.41 13.99
C ARG A 64 -5.03 1.81 14.30
N VAL A 65 -4.73 0.66 13.71
CA VAL A 65 -3.34 0.20 13.63
C VAL A 65 -2.63 1.35 12.91
N VAL A 66 -2.00 2.21 13.69
CA VAL A 66 -1.02 3.15 13.14
C VAL A 66 0.07 2.20 12.68
N ASN A 67 0.09 1.90 11.39
CA ASN A 67 1.20 1.19 10.79
C ASN A 67 2.44 1.91 11.32
N GLN A 68 3.22 1.23 12.15
CA GLN A 68 4.52 1.75 12.55
C GLN A 68 5.17 2.18 11.24
N LYS A 69 5.53 3.47 11.15
CA LYS A 69 6.19 3.97 9.94
C LYS A 69 7.41 3.08 9.78
N LEU A 70 7.37 2.23 8.77
CA LEU A 70 8.53 1.43 8.42
C LEU A 70 9.70 2.38 8.19
N PRO A 71 10.92 1.97 8.51
CA PRO A 71 12.12 2.72 8.15
C PRO A 71 12.07 3.15 6.68
N PRO A 72 12.72 4.25 6.32
CA PRO A 72 12.79 4.73 4.95
C PRO A 72 13.29 3.63 4.00
N PHE A 73 12.93 3.75 2.72
CA PHE A 73 13.46 2.85 1.68
C PHE A 73 14.98 2.95 1.66
N ALA A 74 15.64 1.81 1.63
CA ALA A 74 17.08 1.69 1.45
C ALA A 74 17.36 0.45 0.60
N ILE A 75 18.41 0.51 -0.22
CA ILE A 75 18.86 -0.58 -1.09
C ILE A 75 20.39 -0.59 -1.08
N THR A 76 20.96 -1.78 -1.00
CA THR A 76 22.41 -1.97 -1.05
C THR A 76 22.91 -2.08 -2.49
N GLU A 77 24.22 -1.89 -2.72
CA GLU A 77 24.81 -2.07 -4.05
C GLU A 77 24.67 -3.49 -4.58
N GLU A 78 24.69 -4.49 -3.70
CA GLU A 78 24.47 -5.89 -4.06
C GLU A 78 23.04 -6.13 -4.54
N GLU A 79 22.06 -5.54 -3.85
CA GLU A 79 20.65 -5.61 -4.25
C GLU A 79 20.41 -4.87 -5.57
N LYS A 80 21.04 -3.70 -5.78
CA LYS A 80 20.99 -2.96 -7.05
C LYS A 80 21.55 -3.79 -8.20
N ALA A 81 22.72 -4.39 -8.02
CA ALA A 81 23.39 -5.22 -9.03
C ALA A 81 22.55 -6.47 -9.39
N GLY A 82 21.71 -6.93 -8.47
CA GLY A 82 20.80 -8.06 -8.70
C GLY A 82 19.51 -7.69 -9.47
N ILE A 83 19.26 -6.42 -9.81
CA ILE A 83 18.05 -6.04 -10.55
C ILE A 83 18.19 -6.42 -12.02
N GLU A 84 17.31 -7.30 -12.48
CA GLU A 84 17.25 -7.69 -13.88
C GLU A 84 16.42 -6.67 -14.67
N LEU A 85 17.11 -5.88 -15.51
CA LEU A 85 16.47 -4.90 -16.37
C LEU A 85 15.75 -5.56 -17.54
N SER A 86 14.56 -5.05 -17.86
CA SER A 86 13.78 -5.53 -19.00
C SER A 86 14.46 -5.15 -20.32
N VAL A 87 14.52 -6.09 -21.26
CA VAL A 87 14.96 -5.84 -22.62
C VAL A 87 13.96 -4.96 -23.37
N GLU A 88 12.67 -5.24 -23.17
CA GLU A 88 11.58 -4.44 -23.73
C GLU A 88 11.34 -3.16 -22.92
N PRO A 89 10.96 -2.05 -23.58
CA PRO A 89 10.61 -0.83 -22.87
C PRO A 89 9.42 -1.03 -21.92
N ILE A 90 9.57 -0.62 -20.68
CA ILE A 90 8.55 -0.80 -19.63
C ILE A 90 8.08 0.54 -19.07
N GLN A 91 6.93 0.52 -18.41
CA GLN A 91 6.43 1.67 -17.66
C GLN A 91 7.20 1.83 -16.35
N ILE A 92 7.27 3.07 -15.84
CA ILE A 92 7.97 3.40 -14.59
C ILE A 92 7.40 2.63 -13.37
N THR A 93 6.11 2.32 -13.37
CA THR A 93 5.47 1.51 -12.33
C THR A 93 6.11 0.13 -12.25
N LYS A 94 6.32 -0.50 -13.41
CA LYS A 94 6.91 -1.82 -13.51
C LYS A 94 8.39 -1.82 -13.13
N PHE A 95 9.14 -0.79 -13.53
CA PHE A 95 10.51 -0.59 -13.08
C PHE A 95 10.60 -0.41 -11.55
N CYS A 96 9.74 0.42 -10.97
CA CYS A 96 9.66 0.60 -9.52
C CYS A 96 9.31 -0.70 -8.78
N GLU A 97 8.48 -1.57 -9.36
CA GLU A 97 8.20 -2.91 -8.84
C GLU A 97 9.45 -3.81 -8.85
N LEU A 98 10.24 -3.79 -9.93
CA LEU A 98 11.51 -4.54 -10.01
C LEU A 98 12.46 -4.14 -8.88
N VAL A 99 12.59 -2.84 -8.64
CA VAL A 99 13.40 -2.30 -7.52
C VAL A 99 12.85 -2.73 -6.17
N ASN A 100 11.55 -2.58 -5.92
CA ASN A 100 10.93 -2.94 -4.65
C ASN A 100 10.98 -4.45 -4.37
N ASN A 101 11.00 -5.29 -5.39
CA ASN A 101 11.07 -6.75 -5.22
C ASN A 101 12.45 -7.24 -4.76
N ARG A 102 13.47 -6.39 -4.81
CA ARG A 102 14.82 -6.73 -4.31
C ARG A 102 15.01 -6.44 -2.83
N VAL A 103 14.13 -5.66 -2.23
CA VAL A 103 14.22 -5.20 -0.85
C VAL A 103 13.11 -5.87 -0.03
N ASP A 104 13.37 -6.16 1.24
CA ASP A 104 12.34 -6.67 2.17
C ASP A 104 11.35 -5.55 2.55
N THR A 105 10.33 -5.39 1.73
CA THR A 105 9.27 -4.38 1.93
C THR A 105 8.34 -4.66 3.12
N THR A 106 8.58 -5.73 3.88
CA THR A 106 7.93 -5.95 5.18
C THR A 106 8.64 -5.20 6.30
N LYS A 107 9.93 -4.90 6.11
CA LYS A 107 10.79 -4.20 7.07
C LYS A 107 11.07 -2.76 6.68
N LEU A 108 11.04 -2.42 5.39
CA LEU A 108 11.33 -1.10 4.86
C LEU A 108 10.12 -0.53 4.10
N SER A 109 10.01 0.79 4.08
CA SER A 109 9.02 1.48 3.25
C SER A 109 9.30 1.23 1.77
N LYS A 110 8.26 1.10 0.95
CA LYS A 110 8.42 0.95 -0.50
C LYS A 110 8.91 2.24 -1.14
N LEU A 111 9.78 2.10 -2.14
CA LEU A 111 10.10 3.18 -3.06
C LEU A 111 8.84 3.63 -3.81
N LYS A 112 8.60 4.93 -3.86
CA LYS A 112 7.40 5.50 -4.46
C LYS A 112 7.63 5.82 -5.94
N VAL A 113 6.73 5.40 -6.80
CA VAL A 113 6.73 5.73 -8.24
C VAL A 113 6.79 7.24 -8.48
N THR A 114 6.13 8.02 -7.61
CA THR A 114 6.11 9.48 -7.70
C THR A 114 7.48 10.13 -7.54
N ALA A 115 8.43 9.48 -6.84
CA ALA A 115 9.79 9.97 -6.67
C ALA A 115 10.55 10.05 -7.99
N PHE A 116 10.43 9.02 -8.83
CA PHE A 116 11.00 9.02 -10.18
C PHE A 116 10.49 10.20 -11.01
N GLY A 117 9.18 10.41 -11.02
CA GLY A 117 8.58 11.50 -11.78
C GLY A 117 8.96 12.90 -11.26
N LYS A 118 9.17 13.05 -9.95
CA LYS A 118 9.70 14.28 -9.36
C LYS A 118 11.15 14.52 -9.79
N TRP A 119 12.01 13.54 -9.56
CA TRP A 119 13.42 13.63 -9.91
C TRP A 119 13.64 13.93 -11.39
N LEU A 120 12.94 13.23 -12.28
CA LEU A 120 13.03 13.44 -13.72
C LEU A 120 12.57 14.85 -14.16
N LEU A 121 11.54 15.41 -13.48
CA LEU A 121 11.11 16.79 -13.72
C LEU A 121 12.14 17.80 -13.21
N GLU A 122 12.68 17.61 -12.01
CA GLU A 122 13.68 18.49 -11.38
C GLU A 122 14.99 18.51 -12.18
N LYS A 123 15.39 17.38 -12.73
CA LYS A 123 16.61 17.25 -13.56
C LYS A 123 16.38 17.62 -15.05
N GLY A 124 15.17 17.97 -15.43
CA GLY A 124 14.83 18.41 -16.79
C GLY A 124 14.73 17.28 -17.83
N PHE A 125 14.64 16.02 -17.43
CA PHE A 125 14.38 14.88 -18.34
C PHE A 125 12.91 14.76 -18.74
N LEU A 126 12.01 15.29 -17.92
CA LEU A 126 10.59 15.41 -18.22
C LEU A 126 10.15 16.86 -18.16
N MET A 127 9.09 17.17 -18.89
CA MET A 127 8.37 18.42 -18.80
C MET A 127 6.86 18.17 -18.69
N VAL A 128 6.14 19.15 -18.16
CA VAL A 128 4.67 19.15 -18.14
C VAL A 128 4.18 19.85 -19.38
N ASP A 129 3.34 19.19 -20.15
CA ASP A 129 2.66 19.74 -21.32
C ASP A 129 1.14 19.68 -21.13
N THR A 130 0.38 20.33 -22.02
CA THR A 130 -1.08 20.38 -21.95
C THR A 130 -1.68 19.95 -23.29
N HIS A 131 -2.56 18.97 -23.26
CA HIS A 131 -3.35 18.54 -24.40
C HIS A 131 -4.83 18.47 -24.02
N LYS A 132 -5.70 19.08 -24.81
CA LYS A 132 -7.16 19.12 -24.54
C LYS A 132 -7.52 19.61 -23.13
N ASN A 133 -6.80 20.59 -22.58
CA ASN A 133 -6.90 21.11 -21.21
C ASN A 133 -6.47 20.13 -20.08
N GLU A 134 -5.90 18.99 -20.41
CA GLU A 134 -5.34 18.05 -19.43
C GLU A 134 -3.81 18.15 -19.41
N LYS A 135 -3.24 18.25 -18.21
CA LYS A 135 -1.79 18.25 -18.01
C LYS A 135 -1.26 16.83 -18.05
N PHE A 136 -0.23 16.62 -18.83
CA PHE A 136 0.49 15.34 -18.89
C PHE A 136 2.00 15.59 -18.89
N LYS A 137 2.77 14.54 -18.59
CA LYS A 137 4.22 14.58 -18.64
C LYS A 137 4.71 13.98 -19.94
N ARG A 138 5.72 14.61 -20.54
CA ARG A 138 6.43 14.05 -21.69
C ARG A 138 7.95 14.21 -21.52
N PRO A 139 8.75 13.39 -22.19
CA PRO A 139 10.21 13.56 -22.18
C PRO A 139 10.59 14.88 -22.88
N THR A 140 11.68 15.46 -22.44
CA THR A 140 12.42 16.49 -23.16
C THR A 140 13.38 15.82 -24.14
N GLU A 141 14.10 16.58 -24.97
CA GLU A 141 15.19 16.05 -25.81
C GLU A 141 16.23 15.29 -24.97
N LEU A 142 16.53 15.80 -23.76
CA LEU A 142 17.42 15.15 -22.80
C LEU A 142 16.80 13.83 -22.30
N GLY A 143 15.49 13.77 -22.04
CA GLY A 143 14.81 12.54 -21.66
C GLY A 143 14.79 11.51 -22.78
N GLU A 144 14.58 11.94 -24.01
CA GLU A 144 14.64 11.06 -25.18
C GLU A 144 16.04 10.49 -25.40
N SER A 145 17.09 11.28 -25.20
CA SER A 145 18.49 10.85 -25.37
C SER A 145 18.90 9.73 -24.41
N VAL A 146 18.26 9.66 -23.23
CA VAL A 146 18.49 8.57 -22.26
C VAL A 146 17.52 7.38 -22.44
N GLY A 147 16.67 7.41 -23.46
CA GLY A 147 15.78 6.30 -23.83
C GLY A 147 14.40 6.36 -23.19
N ILE A 148 13.93 7.53 -22.76
CA ILE A 148 12.53 7.74 -22.34
C ILE A 148 11.72 8.09 -23.59
N SER A 149 10.61 7.41 -23.81
CA SER A 149 9.72 7.68 -24.94
C SER A 149 8.28 7.86 -24.47
N CYS A 150 7.50 8.61 -25.25
CA CYS A 150 6.10 8.89 -24.98
C CYS A 150 5.29 8.67 -26.25
N ALA A 151 4.23 7.88 -26.16
CA ALA A 151 3.34 7.61 -27.26
C ALA A 151 1.88 7.84 -26.86
N LEU A 152 1.10 8.43 -27.75
CA LEU A 152 -0.34 8.50 -27.60
C LEU A 152 -0.93 7.10 -27.80
N ARG A 153 -1.72 6.66 -26.82
CA ARG A 153 -2.43 5.37 -26.87
C ARG A 153 -3.91 5.56 -26.60
N THR A 154 -4.72 4.67 -27.10
CA THR A 154 -6.17 4.67 -26.91
C THR A 154 -6.59 3.47 -26.07
N TYR A 155 -7.45 3.70 -25.09
CA TYR A 155 -8.10 2.63 -24.32
C TYR A 155 -9.61 2.92 -24.26
N GLY A 156 -10.41 2.14 -25.01
CA GLY A 156 -11.80 2.48 -25.29
C GLY A 156 -11.88 3.84 -26.00
N ASP A 157 -12.70 4.76 -25.50
CA ASP A 157 -12.87 6.11 -26.04
C ASP A 157 -11.89 7.15 -25.44
N ARG A 158 -10.92 6.71 -24.62
CA ARG A 158 -9.96 7.60 -23.97
C ARG A 158 -8.59 7.51 -24.59
N GLU A 159 -8.06 8.66 -24.98
CA GLU A 159 -6.66 8.82 -25.37
C GLU A 159 -5.82 9.17 -24.15
N TYR A 160 -4.63 8.58 -24.04
CA TYR A 160 -3.67 8.90 -22.98
C TYR A 160 -2.23 8.79 -23.49
N TYR A 161 -1.35 9.55 -22.87
CA TYR A 161 0.08 9.50 -23.15
C TYR A 161 0.76 8.43 -22.28
N ALA A 162 1.25 7.38 -22.92
CA ALA A 162 1.98 6.30 -22.27
C ALA A 162 3.48 6.54 -22.38
N MET A 163 4.15 6.75 -21.23
CA MET A 163 5.60 6.81 -21.17
C MET A 163 6.18 5.41 -20.98
N THR A 164 7.24 5.12 -21.72
CA THR A 164 8.03 3.90 -21.62
C THR A 164 9.51 4.22 -21.49
N TYR A 165 10.22 3.32 -20.81
CA TYR A 165 11.63 3.45 -20.45
C TYR A 165 12.36 2.27 -21.06
N SER A 166 13.26 2.55 -22.02
CA SER A 166 14.13 1.54 -22.63
C SER A 166 15.05 0.91 -21.57
N ARG A 167 15.78 -0.13 -21.94
CA ARG A 167 16.78 -0.74 -21.06
C ARG A 167 17.83 0.28 -20.61
N ASP A 168 18.26 1.18 -21.51
CA ASP A 168 19.23 2.23 -21.18
C ASP A 168 18.64 3.24 -20.20
N ALA A 169 17.36 3.63 -20.39
CA ALA A 169 16.66 4.48 -19.43
C ALA A 169 16.48 3.80 -18.06
N GLN A 170 16.23 2.49 -18.02
CA GLN A 170 16.16 1.74 -16.77
C GLN A 170 17.53 1.73 -16.06
N GLN A 171 18.62 1.52 -16.79
CA GLN A 171 19.97 1.57 -16.24
C GLN A 171 20.29 2.97 -15.71
N PHE A 172 20.00 4.00 -16.49
CA PHE A 172 20.17 5.38 -16.09
C PHE A 172 19.45 5.70 -14.77
N LEU A 173 18.19 5.25 -14.62
CA LEU A 173 17.44 5.42 -13.38
C LEU A 173 18.02 4.62 -12.20
N LEU A 174 18.60 3.47 -12.48
CA LEU A 174 19.27 2.63 -11.47
C LEU A 174 20.55 3.29 -10.96
N ASP A 175 21.32 3.91 -11.86
CA ASP A 175 22.57 4.63 -11.53
C ASP A 175 22.29 5.88 -10.65
N HIS A 176 21.10 6.47 -10.77
CA HIS A 176 20.65 7.63 -9.98
C HIS A 176 19.67 7.28 -8.85
N LEU A 177 19.58 6.01 -8.50
CA LEU A 177 18.56 5.52 -7.56
C LEU A 177 18.70 6.15 -6.16
N ASP A 178 19.91 6.54 -5.76
CA ASP A 178 20.15 7.17 -4.45
C ASP A 178 19.50 8.56 -4.35
N GLU A 179 19.61 9.37 -5.41
CA GLU A 179 18.95 10.68 -5.47
C GLU A 179 17.42 10.52 -5.49
N ILE A 180 16.91 9.55 -6.24
CA ILE A 180 15.47 9.24 -6.31
C ILE A 180 14.96 8.75 -4.95
N THR A 181 15.76 7.95 -4.26
CA THR A 181 15.44 7.45 -2.92
C THR A 181 15.37 8.57 -1.90
N ALA A 182 16.29 9.55 -1.96
CA ALA A 182 16.25 10.72 -1.10
C ALA A 182 14.92 11.48 -1.23
N ILE A 183 14.43 11.69 -2.45
CA ILE A 183 13.12 12.32 -2.71
C ILE A 183 11.96 11.45 -2.17
N SER A 184 12.04 10.12 -2.34
CA SER A 184 11.01 9.20 -1.83
C SER A 184 10.88 9.25 -0.31
N ASN A 185 12.01 9.38 0.36
CA ASN A 185 12.11 9.42 1.82
C ASN A 185 11.79 10.80 2.41
N GLY A 186 11.64 11.84 1.56
CA GLY A 186 11.37 13.20 1.99
C GLY A 186 12.63 13.91 2.53
N THR A 187 13.81 13.39 2.25
CA THR A 187 15.08 14.07 2.48
C THR A 187 15.35 14.89 1.22
N GLU A 188 15.24 16.21 1.28
CA GLU A 188 15.67 17.06 0.17
C GLU A 188 17.17 16.81 -0.03
N ALA A 189 17.55 16.49 -1.26
CA ALA A 189 18.97 16.47 -1.63
C ALA A 189 19.48 17.91 -1.51
N ALA A 190 20.44 18.11 -0.61
CA ALA A 190 21.13 19.38 -0.40
C ALA A 190 21.97 19.73 -1.64
#